data_9f5fb63d49fbe1c5a5658638a2a523cb
#
_entry.id   9f5fb63d49fbe1c5a5658638a2a523cb
#
_cell.length_a   1.000
_cell.length_b   1.000
_cell.length_c   1.000
_cell.angle_alpha   90.00
_cell.angle_beta   90.00
_cell.angle_gamma   90.00
#
_symmetry.space_group_name_H-M   'P 1'
#
loop_
_entity.id
_entity.type
_entity.pdbx_description
1 polymer ?
#
loop_
_entity_poly.entity_id
_entity_poly.type
_entity_poly.pdbx_seq_one_letter_code
_entity_poly.pdbx_strand_id
1 'polypeptide(L)'
;MEPYRILVVDDSAFMRKLFTDIIESDPAFAVIAVGTNGKEAVRLHRELKPDAVTLDLEMPEMNGIEALKLIMAESDTPVIMLSGISEENTRETITALSLGAFDFIRKPSGPGSDIRKTADALMLRL
;
A
#
# COMPACT_ATOMS: atom_id res chain seq x y z
N MET A 1 -1.75 7.40 -23.57
CA MET A 1 -2.42 7.49 -22.25
C MET A 1 -1.39 7.56 -21.14
N GLU A 2 -1.61 8.45 -20.21
CA GLU A 2 -0.74 8.55 -19.04
C GLU A 2 -1.00 7.39 -18.10
N PRO A 3 0.04 6.83 -17.48
CA PRO A 3 -0.16 5.76 -16.53
C PRO A 3 -0.84 6.26 -15.25
N TYR A 4 -1.52 5.36 -14.57
CA TYR A 4 -2.02 5.64 -13.23
C TYR A 4 -0.85 5.86 -12.27
N ARG A 5 -0.98 6.84 -11.40
CA ARG A 5 0.07 7.28 -10.50
C ARG A 5 -0.10 6.61 -9.14
N ILE A 6 0.89 5.83 -8.73
CA ILE A 6 0.81 5.03 -7.52
C ILE A 6 1.84 5.49 -6.48
N LEU A 7 1.40 5.63 -5.24
CA LEU A 7 2.27 5.89 -4.09
C LEU A 7 2.47 4.58 -3.33
N VAL A 8 3.72 4.19 -3.10
CA VAL A 8 4.06 2.98 -2.36
C VAL A 8 4.65 3.36 -1.01
N VAL A 9 4.04 2.89 0.08
CA VAL A 9 4.49 3.20 1.44
C VAL A 9 4.76 1.92 2.22
N ASP A 10 6.01 1.75 2.65
CA ASP A 10 6.46 0.62 3.42
C ASP A 10 7.75 1.00 4.13
N ASP A 11 7.95 0.58 5.37
CA ASP A 11 9.19 0.88 6.10
C ASP A 11 10.37 0.02 5.65
N SER A 12 10.12 -1.05 4.93
CA SER A 12 11.15 -1.95 4.42
C SER A 12 11.59 -1.53 3.01
N ALA A 13 12.89 -1.26 2.85
CA ALA A 13 13.46 -0.93 1.54
C ALA A 13 13.26 -2.09 0.55
N PHE A 14 13.40 -3.32 1.03
CA PHE A 14 13.16 -4.50 0.21
C PHE A 14 11.73 -4.55 -0.32
N MET A 15 10.75 -4.33 0.56
CA MET A 15 9.34 -4.34 0.16
C MET A 15 8.98 -3.18 -0.76
N ARG A 16 9.54 -1.98 -0.52
CA ARG A 16 9.32 -0.84 -1.43
C ARG A 16 9.78 -1.17 -2.84
N LYS A 17 10.98 -1.75 -2.96
CA LYS A 17 11.49 -2.13 -4.28
C LYS A 17 10.67 -3.24 -4.90
N LEU A 18 10.31 -4.24 -4.12
CA LEU A 18 9.52 -5.37 -4.60
C LEU A 18 8.17 -4.90 -5.17
N PHE A 19 7.43 -4.11 -4.41
CA PHE A 19 6.12 -3.62 -4.86
C PHE A 19 6.24 -2.63 -6.01
N THR A 20 7.28 -1.82 -6.02
CA THR A 20 7.54 -0.93 -7.16
C THR A 20 7.76 -1.74 -8.43
N ASP A 21 8.60 -2.76 -8.37
CA ASP A 21 8.89 -3.62 -9.53
C ASP A 21 7.64 -4.36 -10.01
N ILE A 22 6.84 -4.87 -9.07
CA ILE A 22 5.58 -5.54 -9.40
C ILE A 22 4.63 -4.60 -10.12
N ILE A 23 4.41 -3.42 -9.57
CA ILE A 23 3.47 -2.44 -10.11
C ILE A 23 3.94 -1.97 -11.49
N GLU A 24 5.21 -1.65 -11.61
CA GLU A 24 5.76 -1.13 -12.86
C GLU A 24 6.00 -2.21 -13.92
N SER A 25 5.76 -3.47 -13.60
CA SER A 25 5.76 -4.54 -14.61
C SER A 25 4.61 -4.35 -15.61
N ASP A 26 3.59 -3.59 -15.26
CA ASP A 26 2.49 -3.22 -16.16
C ASP A 26 2.66 -1.73 -16.52
N PRO A 27 2.81 -1.40 -17.81
CA PRO A 27 3.02 -0.01 -18.24
C PRO A 27 1.82 0.91 -17.98
N ALA A 28 0.67 0.35 -17.57
CA ALA A 28 -0.48 1.17 -17.19
C ALA A 28 -0.27 1.87 -15.84
N PHE A 29 0.76 1.50 -15.08
CA PHE A 29 1.02 2.04 -13.75
C PHE A 29 2.43 2.59 -13.62
N ALA A 30 2.56 3.68 -12.87
CA ALA A 30 3.87 4.27 -12.54
C ALA A 30 3.92 4.57 -11.06
N VAL A 31 4.99 4.16 -10.39
CA VAL A 31 5.21 4.50 -8.99
C VAL A 31 5.87 5.88 -8.96
N ILE A 32 5.13 6.88 -8.51
CA ILE A 32 5.60 8.27 -8.56
C ILE A 32 6.39 8.68 -7.33
N ALA A 33 6.25 7.94 -6.23
CA ALA A 33 7.00 8.20 -5.01
C ALA A 33 6.89 7.00 -4.09
N VAL A 34 7.83 6.91 -3.14
CA VAL A 34 7.80 5.91 -2.08
C VAL A 34 7.92 6.62 -0.74
N GLY A 35 7.20 6.12 0.26
CA GLY A 35 7.26 6.63 1.63
C GLY A 35 7.74 5.54 2.57
N THR A 36 8.31 5.94 3.70
CA THR A 36 8.91 5.02 4.68
C THR A 36 8.12 4.90 5.98
N ASN A 37 7.13 5.75 6.18
CA ASN A 37 6.29 5.72 7.37
C ASN A 37 4.95 6.40 7.10
N GLY A 38 4.06 6.36 8.09
CA GLY A 38 2.72 6.92 7.94
C GLY A 38 2.70 8.44 7.77
N LYS A 39 3.64 9.16 8.38
CA LYS A 39 3.71 10.61 8.21
C LYS A 39 4.06 10.96 6.77
N GLU A 40 5.03 10.25 6.19
CA GLU A 40 5.38 10.45 4.79
C GLU A 40 4.22 10.08 3.87
N ALA A 41 3.47 9.03 4.20
CA ALA A 41 2.31 8.64 3.42
C ALA A 41 1.30 9.78 3.32
N VAL A 42 0.97 10.40 4.45
CA VAL A 42 0.01 11.50 4.49
C VAL A 42 0.54 12.70 3.73
N ARG A 43 1.80 13.07 3.97
CA ARG A 43 2.44 14.21 3.29
C ARG A 43 2.48 14.03 1.78
N LEU A 44 2.96 12.87 1.33
CA LEU A 44 3.10 12.59 -0.10
C LEU A 44 1.74 12.48 -0.78
N HIS A 45 0.75 11.93 -0.10
CA HIS A 45 -0.61 11.87 -0.62
C HIS A 45 -1.16 13.29 -0.87
N ARG A 46 -0.96 14.20 0.09
CA ARG A 46 -1.41 15.59 -0.05
C ARG A 46 -0.71 16.32 -1.18
N GLU A 47 0.61 16.14 -1.28
CA GLU A 47 1.42 16.86 -2.26
C GLU A 47 1.21 16.34 -3.68
N LEU A 48 1.15 15.03 -3.85
CA LEU A 48 1.19 14.41 -5.16
C LEU A 48 -0.17 13.97 -5.69
N LYS A 49 -1.14 13.78 -4.82
CA LYS A 49 -2.50 13.34 -5.16
C LYS A 49 -2.48 12.13 -6.10
N PRO A 50 -1.93 11.00 -5.63
CA PRO A 50 -1.83 9.80 -6.47
C PRO A 50 -3.21 9.22 -6.78
N ASP A 51 -3.25 8.37 -7.80
CA ASP A 51 -4.48 7.68 -8.18
C ASP A 51 -4.79 6.52 -7.23
N ALA A 52 -3.77 5.92 -6.62
CA ALA A 52 -3.94 4.88 -5.60
C ALA A 52 -2.71 4.83 -4.71
N VAL A 53 -2.87 4.23 -3.54
CA VAL A 53 -1.80 4.08 -2.54
C VAL A 53 -1.73 2.63 -2.10
N THR A 54 -0.52 2.07 -2.02
CA THR A 54 -0.29 0.84 -1.26
C THR A 54 0.34 1.25 0.06
N LEU A 55 -0.20 0.78 1.16
CA LEU A 55 0.13 1.28 2.49
C LEU A 55 0.36 0.12 3.45
N ASP A 56 1.59 0.03 3.96
CA ASP A 56 1.94 -0.97 4.97
C ASP A 56 1.19 -0.70 6.27
N LEU A 57 0.73 -1.75 6.91
CA LEU A 57 0.01 -1.65 8.18
C LEU A 57 0.94 -1.26 9.33
N GLU A 58 2.10 -1.91 9.42
CA GLU A 58 3.03 -1.72 10.52
C GLU A 58 4.23 -0.87 10.12
N MET A 59 4.30 0.33 10.67
CA MET A 59 5.39 1.26 10.38
C MET A 59 5.72 2.09 11.64
N PRO A 60 6.97 2.56 11.77
CA PRO A 60 7.33 3.44 12.88
C PRO A 60 6.67 4.81 12.74
N GLU A 61 6.67 5.56 13.82
CA GLU A 61 6.13 6.91 13.98
C GLU A 61 4.61 6.99 13.81
N MET A 62 4.09 6.70 12.63
CA MET A 62 2.66 6.64 12.40
C MET A 62 2.38 5.36 11.62
N ASN A 63 1.55 4.47 12.17
CA ASN A 63 1.23 3.21 11.51
C ASN A 63 0.22 3.40 10.37
N GLY A 64 0.00 2.31 9.62
CA GLY A 64 -0.87 2.36 8.44
C GLY A 64 -2.32 2.73 8.75
N ILE A 65 -2.85 2.31 9.89
CA ILE A 65 -4.24 2.64 10.27
C ILE A 65 -4.39 4.14 10.52
N GLU A 66 -3.46 4.73 11.24
CA GLU A 66 -3.47 6.16 11.50
C GLU A 66 -3.35 6.97 10.21
N ALA A 67 -2.43 6.56 9.33
CA ALA A 67 -2.26 7.21 8.03
C ALA A 67 -3.52 7.05 7.17
N LEU A 68 -4.13 5.88 7.17
CA LEU A 68 -5.37 5.62 6.42
C LEU A 68 -6.49 6.56 6.87
N LYS A 69 -6.66 6.74 8.18
CA LYS A 69 -7.68 7.66 8.71
C LYS A 69 -7.51 9.07 8.15
N LEU A 70 -6.27 9.55 8.15
CA LEU A 70 -5.98 10.90 7.67
C LEU A 70 -6.17 11.03 6.16
N ILE A 71 -5.77 10.02 5.41
CA ILE A 71 -5.96 10.01 3.96
C ILE A 71 -7.45 9.98 3.61
N MET A 72 -8.21 9.10 4.25
CA MET A 72 -9.64 8.97 3.98
C MET A 72 -10.45 10.18 4.41
N ALA A 73 -9.96 10.95 5.38
CA ALA A 73 -10.60 12.20 5.78
C ALA A 73 -10.48 13.29 4.72
N GLU A 74 -9.50 13.19 3.83
CA GLU A 74 -9.19 14.20 2.82
C GLU A 74 -9.57 13.81 1.39
N SER A 75 -9.73 12.52 1.12
CA SER A 75 -9.81 12.05 -0.26
C SER A 75 -10.48 10.68 -0.36
N ASP A 76 -10.96 10.37 -1.55
CA ASP A 76 -11.52 9.05 -1.89
C ASP A 76 -10.47 8.17 -2.58
N THR A 77 -9.19 8.55 -2.52
CA THR A 77 -8.12 7.77 -3.15
C THR A 77 -8.17 6.32 -2.68
N PRO A 78 -8.23 5.34 -3.60
CA PRO A 78 -8.18 3.94 -3.20
C PRO A 78 -6.87 3.61 -2.49
N VAL A 79 -6.98 2.99 -1.32
CA VAL A 79 -5.83 2.57 -0.51
C VAL A 79 -5.87 1.06 -0.35
N ILE A 80 -4.81 0.39 -0.80
CA ILE A 80 -4.66 -1.04 -0.61
C ILE A 80 -3.70 -1.24 0.56
N MET A 81 -4.20 -1.87 1.62
CA MET A 81 -3.40 -2.14 2.80
C MET A 81 -2.57 -3.40 2.59
N LEU A 82 -1.33 -3.37 3.05
CA LEU A 82 -0.41 -4.50 2.99
C LEU A 82 -0.03 -4.90 4.41
N SER A 83 -0.07 -6.19 4.72
CA SER A 83 0.31 -6.64 6.05
C SER A 83 1.22 -7.87 5.99
N GLY A 84 2.06 -7.99 7.00
CA GLY A 84 2.82 -9.20 7.23
C GLY A 84 1.91 -10.33 7.67
N ILE A 85 2.48 -11.52 7.84
CA ILE A 85 1.74 -12.69 8.28
C ILE A 85 1.61 -12.67 9.79
N SER A 86 0.42 -12.39 10.26
CA SER A 86 0.11 -12.48 11.68
C SER A 86 -1.39 -12.57 11.82
N GLU A 87 -1.85 -13.52 12.63
CA GLU A 87 -3.27 -13.60 12.97
C GLU A 87 -3.72 -12.35 13.72
N GLU A 88 -2.78 -11.69 14.39
CA GLU A 88 -3.03 -10.44 15.10
C GLU A 88 -3.51 -9.33 14.18
N ASN A 89 -3.16 -9.41 12.90
CA ASN A 89 -3.56 -8.41 11.91
C ASN A 89 -5.02 -8.55 11.45
N THR A 90 -5.73 -9.60 11.86
CA THR A 90 -7.13 -9.78 11.46
C THR A 90 -8.01 -8.63 11.96
N ARG A 91 -7.76 -8.19 13.19
CA ARG A 91 -8.51 -7.08 13.79
C ARG A 91 -8.23 -5.77 13.04
N GLU A 92 -6.97 -5.52 12.74
CA GLU A 92 -6.55 -4.35 11.97
C GLU A 92 -7.08 -4.39 10.55
N THR A 93 -7.17 -5.59 9.95
CA THR A 93 -7.75 -5.75 8.62
C THR A 93 -9.19 -5.28 8.61
N ILE A 94 -10.00 -5.73 9.58
CA ILE A 94 -11.40 -5.34 9.70
C ILE A 94 -11.49 -3.82 9.93
N THR A 95 -10.65 -3.29 10.80
CA THR A 95 -10.61 -1.86 11.09
C THR A 95 -10.31 -1.05 9.85
N ALA A 96 -9.29 -1.46 9.08
CA ALA A 96 -8.90 -0.76 7.87
C ALA A 96 -10.03 -0.74 6.83
N LEU A 97 -10.68 -1.87 6.62
CA LEU A 97 -11.80 -1.95 5.67
C LEU A 97 -12.98 -1.09 6.14
N SER A 98 -13.23 -1.07 7.45
CA SER A 98 -14.28 -0.22 8.05
C SER A 98 -13.99 1.27 7.87
N LEU A 99 -12.71 1.64 7.82
CA LEU A 99 -12.28 3.03 7.63
C LEU A 99 -12.24 3.46 6.16
N GLY A 100 -12.50 2.55 5.25
CA GLY A 100 -12.60 2.86 3.84
C GLY A 100 -11.46 2.35 2.96
N ALA A 101 -10.55 1.51 3.48
CA ALA A 101 -9.55 0.89 2.64
C ALA A 101 -10.22 0.11 1.52
N PHE A 102 -9.66 0.19 0.32
CA PHE A 102 -10.21 -0.51 -0.84
C PHE A 102 -10.09 -2.03 -0.68
N ASP A 103 -8.92 -2.48 -0.23
CA ASP A 103 -8.68 -3.90 -0.02
C ASP A 103 -7.47 -4.10 0.90
N PHE A 104 -7.20 -5.34 1.22
CA PHE A 104 -6.14 -5.73 2.12
C PHE A 104 -5.42 -6.94 1.53
N ILE A 105 -4.10 -6.86 1.40
CA ILE A 105 -3.28 -7.91 0.78
C ILE A 105 -2.19 -8.34 1.74
N ARG A 106 -1.95 -9.64 1.80
CA ARG A 106 -0.89 -10.21 2.62
C ARG A 106 0.45 -10.07 1.91
N LYS A 107 1.47 -9.59 2.61
CA LYS A 107 2.83 -9.51 2.10
C LYS A 107 3.40 -10.92 1.91
N PRO A 108 4.31 -11.10 0.94
CA PRO A 108 5.00 -12.38 0.79
C PRO A 108 5.91 -12.61 1.99
N SER A 109 5.93 -13.86 2.49
CA SER A 109 6.69 -14.21 3.69
C SER A 109 7.62 -15.38 3.48
N GLY A 110 7.68 -15.89 2.29
CA GLY A 110 8.44 -17.10 2.00
C GLY A 110 9.05 -17.09 0.62
N PRO A 111 9.36 -18.26 0.07
CA PRO A 111 10.03 -18.37 -1.23
C PRO A 111 9.16 -17.87 -2.39
N GLY A 112 9.75 -17.79 -3.56
CA GLY A 112 9.23 -17.13 -4.75
C GLY A 112 7.76 -17.37 -5.13
N SER A 113 7.15 -18.49 -4.71
CA SER A 113 5.74 -18.74 -4.97
C SER A 113 4.80 -17.74 -4.30
N ASP A 114 5.17 -17.29 -3.08
CA ASP A 114 4.37 -16.32 -2.33
C ASP A 114 4.45 -14.94 -2.97
N ILE A 115 5.62 -14.60 -3.49
CA ILE A 115 5.83 -13.32 -4.18
C ILE A 115 4.90 -13.24 -5.40
N ARG A 116 4.80 -14.31 -6.16
CA ARG A 116 3.94 -14.35 -7.33
C ARG A 116 2.46 -14.21 -6.98
N LYS A 117 2.03 -14.87 -5.91
CA LYS A 117 0.65 -14.76 -5.43
C LYS A 117 0.33 -13.33 -5.01
N THR A 118 1.26 -12.71 -4.30
CA THR A 118 1.09 -11.32 -3.86
C THR A 118 1.03 -10.39 -5.08
N ALA A 119 1.89 -10.61 -6.05
CA ALA A 119 1.91 -9.81 -7.27
C ALA A 119 0.58 -9.91 -8.01
N ASP A 120 0.08 -11.13 -8.22
CA ASP A 120 -1.18 -11.35 -8.91
C ASP A 120 -2.35 -10.70 -8.16
N ALA A 121 -2.38 -10.85 -6.83
CA ALA A 121 -3.42 -10.26 -6.00
C ALA A 121 -3.40 -8.74 -6.08
N LEU A 122 -2.22 -8.13 -6.02
CA LEU A 122 -2.07 -6.69 -6.08
C LEU A 122 -2.51 -6.14 -7.45
N MET A 123 -2.02 -6.74 -8.52
CA MET A 123 -2.34 -6.26 -9.87
C MET A 123 -3.81 -6.40 -10.21
N LEU A 124 -4.48 -7.40 -9.65
CA LEU A 124 -5.91 -7.59 -9.85
C LEU A 124 -6.73 -6.44 -9.24
N ARG A 125 -6.23 -5.85 -8.16
CA ARG A 125 -6.93 -4.78 -7.44
C ARG A 125 -6.60 -3.38 -7.95
N LEU A 126 -5.45 -3.22 -8.56
CA LEU A 126 -5.08 -1.96 -9.19
C LEU A 126 -5.78 -1.83 -10.55
#